data_b05d9c41119a58f09781fd2ba85aaecb
#
_entry.id   b05d9c41119a58f09781fd2ba85aaecb
#
_cell.length_a   1.000
_cell.length_b   1.000
_cell.length_c   1.000
_cell.angle_alpha   90.00
_cell.angle_beta   90.00
_cell.angle_gamma   90.00
#
_symmetry.space_group_name_H-M   'P 1'
#
loop_
_entity.id
_entity.type
_entity.pdbx_description
1 polymer ?
#
loop_
_entity_poly.entity_id
_entity_poly.type
_entity_poly.pdbx_seq_one_letter_code
_entity_poly.pdbx_strand_id
1 'polypeptide(L)'
;MSTRCITPFYKKLEVVNGVTTGYVPFPCGKCPPCLRRRVSGWSFRLVKHGEQTKSALFVTLTYNEEKVPKTKSGLQTLVKADLQKFFKRLRKLTNEKISYYAVGEYGDKSERPHYHIILFNVNHGIVEAAWRIDSVDIGHVHFGDVCDASIGYTLKYISKEKRIPTFNGDDRAKEFSVMSKGLGANYLNERTIKWHKRQIEERCYLPLKDGKKASMPRYYKDKLYKDGEKFRISVHMQKVSEEWADNLIQSIGEDNFNGKLAERHINEFRRMAKKSKQRQKL
;
A
#
# COMPACT_ATOMS: atom_id res chain seq x y z
N MET A 1 -15.77 5.56 -10.33
CA MET A 1 -16.44 5.34 -9.03
C MET A 1 -15.58 4.49 -8.13
N SER A 2 -15.28 4.95 -6.91
CA SER A 2 -14.55 4.15 -5.91
C SER A 2 -15.42 2.97 -5.51
N THR A 3 -14.92 1.74 -5.67
CA THR A 3 -15.64 0.55 -5.20
C THR A 3 -15.74 0.57 -3.69
N ARG A 4 -16.95 0.41 -3.16
CA ARG A 4 -17.24 0.44 -1.73
C ARG A 4 -16.57 -0.71 -1.00
N CYS A 5 -16.34 -0.54 0.29
CA CYS A 5 -15.95 -1.64 1.17
C CYS A 5 -17.06 -2.69 1.19
N ILE A 6 -16.70 -3.96 1.04
CA ILE A 6 -17.67 -5.08 1.02
C ILE A 6 -18.21 -5.34 2.42
N THR A 7 -17.38 -5.23 3.45
CA THR A 7 -17.69 -5.51 4.85
C THR A 7 -17.25 -4.33 5.73
N PRO A 8 -17.93 -3.17 5.62
CA PRO A 8 -17.62 -2.04 6.49
C PRO A 8 -17.97 -2.37 7.94
N PHE A 9 -17.22 -1.80 8.89
CA PHE A 9 -17.67 -1.74 10.26
C PHE A 9 -18.25 -0.36 10.54
N TYR A 10 -19.25 -0.30 11.38
CA TYR A 10 -19.95 0.93 11.73
C TYR A 10 -19.47 1.43 13.07
N LYS A 11 -19.06 2.69 13.14
CA LYS A 11 -18.70 3.36 14.37
C LYS A 11 -19.76 4.39 14.73
N LYS A 12 -20.22 4.36 15.99
CA LYS A 12 -21.08 5.38 16.55
C LYS A 12 -20.32 6.71 16.59
N LEU A 13 -20.93 7.77 16.09
CA LEU A 13 -20.39 9.12 16.23
C LEU A 13 -21.07 9.79 17.42
N GLU A 14 -20.26 10.28 18.34
CA GLU A 14 -20.72 11.24 19.34
C GLU A 14 -20.71 12.62 18.71
N VAL A 15 -21.85 13.26 18.70
CA VAL A 15 -21.98 14.65 18.27
C VAL A 15 -21.78 15.54 19.48
N VAL A 16 -21.19 16.71 19.26
CA VAL A 16 -21.09 17.80 20.24
C VAL A 16 -22.48 18.05 20.84
N ASN A 17 -22.59 18.02 22.15
CA ASN A 17 -23.78 18.12 23.03
C ASN A 17 -24.49 16.78 23.36
N GLY A 18 -23.78 15.65 23.31
CA GLY A 18 -24.32 14.36 23.79
C GLY A 18 -25.39 13.70 22.92
N VAL A 19 -25.70 14.27 21.75
CA VAL A 19 -26.63 13.68 20.78
C VAL A 19 -25.86 12.80 19.80
N THR A 20 -26.13 11.50 19.82
CA THR A 20 -25.56 10.57 18.84
C THR A 20 -26.31 10.68 17.53
N THR A 21 -25.64 11.14 16.47
CA THR A 21 -26.26 11.39 15.16
C THR A 21 -26.21 10.21 14.19
N GLY A 22 -25.91 9.00 14.66
CA GLY A 22 -25.95 7.81 13.83
C GLY A 22 -24.63 7.04 13.75
N TYR A 23 -24.57 6.09 12.82
CA TYR A 23 -23.42 5.24 12.57
C TYR A 23 -22.77 5.61 11.26
N VAL A 24 -21.44 5.74 11.23
CA VAL A 24 -20.65 5.98 10.01
C VAL A 24 -19.92 4.72 9.62
N PRO A 25 -20.03 4.31 8.35
CA PRO A 25 -19.31 3.14 7.84
C PRO A 25 -17.82 3.41 7.67
N PHE A 26 -16.99 2.57 8.30
CA PHE A 26 -15.55 2.58 8.14
C PHE A 26 -15.07 1.41 7.30
N PRO A 27 -14.09 1.61 6.40
CA PRO A 27 -13.55 0.54 5.58
C PRO A 27 -12.87 -0.54 6.41
N CYS A 28 -13.17 -1.83 6.14
CA CYS A 28 -12.59 -2.98 6.87
C CYS A 28 -11.07 -3.13 6.67
N GLY A 29 -10.48 -2.54 5.63
CA GLY A 29 -9.06 -2.64 5.31
C GLY A 29 -8.60 -3.97 4.68
N LYS A 30 -9.46 -4.98 4.63
CA LYS A 30 -9.10 -6.36 4.25
C LYS A 30 -9.75 -6.83 2.93
N CYS A 31 -10.93 -6.34 2.58
CA CYS A 31 -11.61 -6.75 1.33
C CYS A 31 -10.89 -6.21 0.08
N PRO A 32 -11.10 -6.81 -1.11
CA PRO A 32 -10.42 -6.41 -2.35
C PRO A 32 -10.49 -4.92 -2.68
N PRO A 33 -11.64 -4.23 -2.55
CA PRO A 33 -11.69 -2.78 -2.74
C PRO A 33 -10.83 -1.99 -1.75
N CYS A 34 -10.75 -2.42 -0.49
CA CYS A 34 -9.90 -1.77 0.52
C CYS A 34 -8.41 -1.98 0.23
N LEU A 35 -8.01 -3.19 -0.14
CA LEU A 35 -6.63 -3.50 -0.52
C LEU A 35 -6.22 -2.72 -1.77
N ARG A 36 -7.09 -2.63 -2.80
CA ARG A 36 -6.83 -1.80 -3.98
C ARG A 36 -6.63 -0.32 -3.63
N ARG A 37 -7.46 0.24 -2.77
CA ARG A 37 -7.28 1.63 -2.31
C ARG A 37 -5.95 1.83 -1.62
N ARG A 38 -5.52 0.85 -0.82
CA ARG A 38 -4.22 0.90 -0.16
C ARG A 38 -3.07 0.83 -1.16
N VAL A 39 -3.14 -0.07 -2.15
CA VAL A 39 -2.15 -0.18 -3.24
C VAL A 39 -2.10 1.12 -4.06
N SER A 40 -3.25 1.61 -4.54
CA SER A 40 -3.33 2.86 -5.31
C SER A 40 -2.79 4.07 -4.52
N GLY A 41 -3.10 4.15 -3.23
CA GLY A 41 -2.60 5.21 -2.37
C GLY A 41 -1.07 5.18 -2.20
N TRP A 42 -0.48 3.99 -2.05
CA TRP A 42 0.97 3.85 -1.98
C TRP A 42 1.64 4.09 -3.34
N SER A 43 1.07 3.56 -4.44
CA SER A 43 1.57 3.83 -5.79
C SER A 43 1.65 5.33 -6.07
N PHE A 44 0.57 6.06 -5.83
CA PHE A 44 0.56 7.51 -5.99
C PHE A 44 1.64 8.20 -5.14
N ARG A 45 1.78 7.80 -3.87
CA ARG A 45 2.77 8.40 -2.97
C ARG A 45 4.21 8.14 -3.40
N LEU A 46 4.51 6.93 -3.91
CA LEU A 46 5.83 6.58 -4.40
C LEU A 46 6.16 7.34 -5.69
N VAL A 47 5.23 7.42 -6.63
CA VAL A 47 5.39 8.21 -7.86
C VAL A 47 5.63 9.68 -7.52
N LYS A 48 4.80 10.27 -6.65
CA LYS A 48 4.96 11.68 -6.24
C LYS A 48 6.26 11.92 -5.49
N HIS A 49 6.72 10.96 -4.70
CA HIS A 49 8.02 11.08 -4.04
C HIS A 49 9.18 11.08 -5.05
N GLY A 50 9.12 10.18 -6.02
CA GLY A 50 10.14 10.08 -7.08
C GLY A 50 10.29 11.34 -7.92
N GLU A 51 9.22 12.13 -8.12
CA GLU A 51 9.27 13.39 -8.89
C GLU A 51 10.24 14.44 -8.32
N GLN A 52 10.67 14.32 -7.07
CA GLN A 52 11.56 15.26 -6.38
C GLN A 52 12.86 14.62 -5.90
N THR A 53 13.19 13.44 -6.38
CA THR A 53 14.41 12.72 -6.01
C THR A 53 15.43 12.74 -7.15
N LYS A 54 16.72 12.71 -6.81
CA LYS A 54 17.82 12.70 -7.80
C LYS A 54 17.93 11.34 -8.51
N SER A 55 17.57 10.28 -7.81
CA SER A 55 17.60 8.92 -8.34
C SER A 55 16.52 8.05 -7.68
N ALA A 56 16.09 7.03 -8.41
CA ALA A 56 15.19 6.00 -7.90
C ALA A 56 15.62 4.64 -8.46
N LEU A 57 15.79 3.65 -7.59
CA LEU A 57 16.21 2.29 -7.92
C LEU A 57 15.18 1.29 -7.39
N PHE A 58 14.82 0.32 -8.20
CA PHE A 58 14.20 -0.91 -7.73
C PHE A 58 15.30 -1.90 -7.38
N VAL A 59 15.38 -2.34 -6.14
CA VAL A 59 16.44 -3.20 -5.62
C VAL A 59 15.83 -4.49 -5.08
N THR A 60 16.41 -5.63 -5.47
CA THR A 60 16.12 -6.92 -4.85
C THR A 60 17.36 -7.42 -4.12
N LEU A 61 17.24 -7.64 -2.82
CA LEU A 61 18.29 -8.24 -1.99
C LEU A 61 17.95 -9.70 -1.69
N THR A 62 18.90 -10.59 -1.94
CA THR A 62 18.81 -12.01 -1.60
C THR A 62 19.96 -12.41 -0.70
N TYR A 63 19.87 -13.60 -0.07
CA TYR A 63 20.96 -14.17 0.70
C TYR A 63 21.76 -15.18 -0.12
N ASN A 64 23.05 -15.32 0.18
CA ASN A 64 23.84 -16.49 -0.23
C ASN A 64 23.35 -17.73 0.52
N GLU A 65 23.62 -18.92 -0.01
CA GLU A 65 23.13 -20.17 0.57
C GLU A 65 23.64 -20.37 2.02
N GLU A 66 24.89 -20.01 2.25
CA GLU A 66 25.54 -20.13 3.57
C GLU A 66 25.02 -19.10 4.59
N LYS A 67 24.44 -17.99 4.14
CA LYS A 67 24.03 -16.87 5.00
C LYS A 67 22.52 -16.71 5.10
N VAL A 68 21.74 -17.55 4.42
CA VAL A 68 20.29 -17.50 4.54
C VAL A 68 19.87 -17.86 5.97
N PRO A 69 19.14 -16.95 6.65
CA PRO A 69 18.71 -17.22 8.02
C PRO A 69 17.74 -18.40 8.08
N LYS A 70 17.90 -19.22 9.12
CA LYS A 70 17.02 -20.36 9.39
C LYS A 70 16.32 -20.20 10.74
N THR A 71 15.11 -20.71 10.84
CA THR A 71 14.35 -20.81 12.09
C THR A 71 14.88 -22.01 12.93
N LYS A 72 14.31 -22.20 14.11
CA LYS A 72 14.60 -23.35 14.95
C LYS A 72 14.22 -24.68 14.27
N SER A 73 13.18 -24.65 13.45
CA SER A 73 12.73 -25.81 12.64
C SER A 73 13.53 -26.00 11.34
N GLY A 74 14.58 -25.23 11.11
CA GLY A 74 15.43 -25.33 9.91
C GLY A 74 14.87 -24.63 8.66
N LEU A 75 13.73 -23.96 8.74
CA LEU A 75 13.10 -23.26 7.63
C LEU A 75 13.79 -21.94 7.33
N GLN A 76 14.03 -21.62 6.06
CA GLN A 76 14.56 -20.32 5.66
C GLN A 76 13.60 -19.20 6.04
N THR A 77 14.10 -18.11 6.67
CA THR A 77 13.23 -17.08 7.20
C THR A 77 13.72 -15.66 6.92
N LEU A 78 12.76 -14.72 6.88
CA LEU A 78 13.04 -13.28 6.80
C LEU A 78 13.61 -12.76 8.12
N VAL A 79 14.57 -11.84 8.04
CA VAL A 79 15.12 -11.14 9.20
C VAL A 79 15.00 -9.64 9.01
N LYS A 80 14.03 -9.04 9.68
CA LYS A 80 13.80 -7.59 9.61
C LYS A 80 15.01 -6.76 10.07
N ALA A 81 15.77 -7.28 11.03
CA ALA A 81 16.96 -6.62 11.55
C ALA A 81 18.06 -6.48 10.48
N ASP A 82 18.22 -7.44 9.56
CA ASP A 82 19.21 -7.36 8.49
C ASP A 82 18.90 -6.24 7.52
N LEU A 83 17.62 -6.08 7.16
CA LEU A 83 17.16 -4.96 6.36
C LEU A 83 17.36 -3.61 7.09
N GLN A 84 17.12 -3.56 8.39
CA GLN A 84 17.37 -2.35 9.18
C GLN A 84 18.88 -2.01 9.25
N LYS A 85 19.75 -3.02 9.41
CA LYS A 85 21.22 -2.86 9.38
C LYS A 85 21.69 -2.40 8.00
N PHE A 86 21.12 -2.95 6.92
CA PHE A 86 21.37 -2.49 5.55
C PHE A 86 21.08 -0.99 5.40
N PHE A 87 19.92 -0.49 5.83
CA PHE A 87 19.61 0.94 5.78
C PHE A 87 20.51 1.79 6.70
N LYS A 88 21.01 1.25 7.80
CA LYS A 88 22.00 1.94 8.64
C LYS A 88 23.33 2.07 7.90
N ARG A 89 23.81 1.02 7.24
CA ARG A 89 25.04 1.06 6.42
C ARG A 89 24.90 2.03 5.25
N LEU A 90 23.78 1.97 4.51
CA LEU A 90 23.50 2.95 3.44
C LEU A 90 23.65 4.40 3.91
N ARG A 91 23.09 4.74 5.07
CA ARG A 91 23.17 6.11 5.61
C ARG A 91 24.58 6.52 6.04
N LYS A 92 25.46 5.57 6.33
CA LYS A 92 26.87 5.85 6.63
C LYS A 92 27.71 6.07 5.36
N LEU A 93 27.27 5.51 4.24
CA LEU A 93 27.99 5.55 2.96
C LEU A 93 27.59 6.74 2.06
N THR A 94 26.60 7.54 2.46
CA THR A 94 26.16 8.70 1.70
C THR A 94 25.69 9.83 2.61
N ASN A 95 25.93 11.07 2.19
CA ASN A 95 25.39 12.27 2.83
C ASN A 95 23.98 12.63 2.33
N GLU A 96 23.48 11.92 1.31
CA GLU A 96 22.16 12.17 0.76
C GLU A 96 21.05 11.64 1.71
N LYS A 97 19.96 12.36 1.77
CA LYS A 97 18.76 11.92 2.51
C LYS A 97 18.07 10.80 1.76
N ILE A 98 18.41 9.57 2.08
CA ILE A 98 17.77 8.40 1.46
C ILE A 98 16.33 8.21 1.95
N SER A 99 15.47 7.74 1.07
CA SER A 99 14.09 7.31 1.38
C SER A 99 13.81 5.98 0.71
N TYR A 100 12.91 5.19 1.29
CA TYR A 100 12.62 3.86 0.77
C TYR A 100 11.21 3.38 1.13
N TYR A 101 10.71 2.48 0.31
CA TYR A 101 9.64 1.55 0.62
C TYR A 101 10.14 0.14 0.37
N ALA A 102 10.16 -0.70 1.40
CA ALA A 102 10.75 -2.03 1.33
C ALA A 102 9.78 -3.09 1.83
N VAL A 103 9.83 -4.26 1.22
CA VAL A 103 9.04 -5.45 1.55
C VAL A 103 9.98 -6.62 1.72
N GLY A 104 9.80 -7.39 2.80
CA GLY A 104 10.37 -8.73 2.93
C GLY A 104 9.30 -9.75 2.58
N GLU A 105 9.59 -10.64 1.64
CA GLU A 105 8.68 -11.69 1.21
C GLU A 105 9.40 -13.00 0.90
N TYR A 106 8.62 -14.08 0.74
CA TYR A 106 9.11 -15.38 0.32
C TYR A 106 8.78 -15.61 -1.15
N GLY A 107 9.73 -16.19 -1.88
CA GLY A 107 9.58 -16.56 -3.29
C GLY A 107 8.43 -17.55 -3.47
N ASP A 108 7.69 -17.39 -4.57
CA ASP A 108 6.49 -18.20 -4.81
C ASP A 108 6.80 -19.70 -5.06
N LYS A 109 8.01 -20.05 -5.55
CA LYS A 109 8.41 -21.45 -5.85
C LYS A 109 9.31 -22.04 -4.76
N SER A 110 10.39 -21.36 -4.43
CA SER A 110 11.41 -21.85 -3.50
C SER A 110 11.17 -21.41 -2.06
N GLU A 111 10.18 -20.56 -1.81
CA GLU A 111 9.94 -19.92 -0.52
C GLU A 111 11.17 -19.26 0.11
N ARG A 112 12.17 -18.92 -0.73
CA ARG A 112 13.41 -18.29 -0.29
C ARG A 112 13.13 -16.84 0.13
N PRO A 113 13.63 -16.40 1.30
CA PRO A 113 13.45 -15.02 1.77
C PRO A 113 14.24 -14.03 0.92
N HIS A 114 13.61 -12.92 0.55
CA HIS A 114 14.22 -11.82 -0.17
C HIS A 114 13.53 -10.48 0.14
N TYR A 115 14.17 -9.38 -0.24
CA TYR A 115 13.64 -8.04 0.00
C TYR A 115 13.52 -7.28 -1.32
N HIS A 116 12.35 -6.69 -1.57
CA HIS A 116 12.13 -5.76 -2.68
C HIS A 116 12.04 -4.35 -2.14
N ILE A 117 12.78 -3.42 -2.74
CA ILE A 117 12.95 -2.06 -2.24
C ILE A 117 12.79 -1.08 -3.38
N ILE A 118 11.91 -0.10 -3.23
CA ILE A 118 11.96 1.15 -3.99
C ILE A 118 12.81 2.11 -3.16
N LEU A 119 13.97 2.48 -3.69
CA LEU A 119 15.01 3.22 -2.98
C LEU A 119 15.33 4.52 -3.71
N PHE A 120 15.37 5.63 -3.00
CA PHE A 120 15.56 6.95 -3.56
C PHE A 120 16.85 7.60 -3.05
N ASN A 121 17.49 8.40 -3.90
CA ASN A 121 18.70 9.19 -3.64
C ASN A 121 19.93 8.33 -3.28
N VAL A 122 20.13 7.25 -4.02
CA VAL A 122 21.33 6.40 -3.92
C VAL A 122 21.78 5.95 -5.32
N ASN A 123 23.04 5.50 -5.43
CA ASN A 123 23.59 4.83 -6.60
C ASN A 123 23.83 3.34 -6.34
N HIS A 124 24.12 2.57 -7.39
CA HIS A 124 24.33 1.11 -7.35
C HIS A 124 25.46 0.70 -6.40
N GLY A 125 26.65 1.30 -6.53
CA GLY A 125 27.82 0.93 -5.75
C GLY A 125 27.62 1.08 -4.24
N ILE A 126 26.90 2.11 -3.80
CA ILE A 126 26.56 2.30 -2.39
C ILE A 126 25.61 1.19 -1.91
N VAL A 127 24.68 0.76 -2.73
CA VAL A 127 23.73 -0.32 -2.39
C VAL A 127 24.45 -1.65 -2.23
N GLU A 128 25.34 -1.99 -3.16
CA GLU A 128 26.17 -3.20 -3.09
C GLU A 128 27.07 -3.20 -1.86
N ALA A 129 27.78 -2.11 -1.60
CA ALA A 129 28.62 -1.96 -0.41
C ALA A 129 27.82 -2.08 0.89
N ALA A 130 26.58 -1.64 0.92
CA ALA A 130 25.71 -1.74 2.10
C ALA A 130 25.16 -3.17 2.34
N TRP A 131 25.14 -4.05 1.31
CA TRP A 131 24.71 -5.45 1.47
C TRP A 131 25.89 -6.38 1.79
N ARG A 132 26.85 -5.87 2.59
CA ARG A 132 28.04 -6.57 3.08
C ARG A 132 28.14 -6.50 4.59
N ILE A 133 28.82 -7.49 5.20
CA ILE A 133 29.24 -7.48 6.60
C ILE A 133 30.72 -7.81 6.60
N ASP A 134 31.54 -6.95 7.20
CA ASP A 134 33.00 -7.11 7.29
C ASP A 134 33.65 -7.42 5.92
N SER A 135 33.22 -6.64 4.89
CA SER A 135 33.62 -6.79 3.48
C SER A 135 33.17 -8.07 2.78
N VAL A 136 32.39 -8.92 3.43
CA VAL A 136 31.85 -10.16 2.87
C VAL A 136 30.40 -9.96 2.43
N ASP A 137 30.06 -10.37 1.20
CA ASP A 137 28.72 -10.27 0.67
C ASP A 137 27.74 -11.13 1.48
N ILE A 138 26.59 -10.53 1.85
CA ILE A 138 25.47 -11.25 2.48
C ILE A 138 24.76 -12.08 1.44
N GLY A 139 24.72 -11.61 0.21
CA GLY A 139 24.04 -12.24 -0.92
C GLY A 139 24.06 -11.34 -2.14
N HIS A 140 23.19 -11.64 -3.09
CA HIS A 140 23.13 -10.94 -4.36
C HIS A 140 22.23 -9.70 -4.29
N VAL A 141 22.61 -8.69 -5.07
CA VAL A 141 21.86 -7.46 -5.29
C VAL A 141 21.46 -7.39 -6.75
N HIS A 142 20.16 -7.29 -7.03
CA HIS A 142 19.64 -7.07 -8.39
C HIS A 142 19.01 -5.69 -8.47
N PHE A 143 19.27 -5.01 -9.59
CA PHE A 143 18.76 -3.67 -9.86
C PHE A 143 17.75 -3.70 -11.00
N GLY A 144 16.80 -2.80 -10.92
CA GLY A 144 15.83 -2.51 -11.96
C GLY A 144 15.36 -1.07 -11.89
N ASP A 145 14.64 -0.66 -12.92
CA ASP A 145 14.09 0.67 -13.01
C ASP A 145 12.84 0.83 -12.17
N VAL A 146 12.66 2.03 -11.61
CA VAL A 146 11.43 2.39 -10.91
C VAL A 146 10.40 2.87 -11.93
N CYS A 147 9.42 2.02 -12.19
CA CYS A 147 8.29 2.27 -13.06
C CYS A 147 6.99 1.77 -12.42
N ASP A 148 5.86 2.00 -13.07
CA ASP A 148 4.55 1.53 -12.56
C ASP A 148 4.53 0.01 -12.32
N ALA A 149 5.26 -0.76 -13.14
CA ALA A 149 5.36 -2.21 -12.99
C ALA A 149 6.13 -2.60 -11.72
N SER A 150 7.33 -2.05 -11.49
CA SER A 150 8.15 -2.36 -10.31
C SER A 150 7.51 -1.84 -9.01
N ILE A 151 6.89 -0.66 -9.03
CA ILE A 151 6.07 -0.16 -7.91
C ILE A 151 4.90 -1.12 -7.65
N GLY A 152 4.16 -1.52 -8.68
CA GLY A 152 3.05 -2.46 -8.58
C GLY A 152 3.49 -3.82 -8.05
N TYR A 153 4.67 -4.30 -8.46
CA TYR A 153 5.27 -5.54 -7.97
C TYR A 153 5.57 -5.45 -6.47
N THR A 154 6.28 -4.41 -6.03
CA THR A 154 6.60 -4.21 -4.60
C THR A 154 5.33 -4.09 -3.75
N LEU A 155 4.27 -3.46 -4.28
CA LEU A 155 3.00 -3.30 -3.58
C LEU A 155 2.10 -4.54 -3.64
N LYS A 156 2.43 -5.57 -4.45
CA LYS A 156 1.71 -6.86 -4.52
C LYS A 156 1.58 -7.52 -3.15
N TYR A 157 2.60 -7.37 -2.30
CA TYR A 157 2.57 -7.84 -0.92
C TYR A 157 1.31 -7.41 -0.14
N ILE A 158 0.78 -6.21 -0.38
CA ILE A 158 -0.43 -5.71 0.30
C ILE A 158 -1.65 -6.60 0.02
N SER A 159 -1.71 -7.21 -1.16
CA SER A 159 -2.83 -8.04 -1.64
C SER A 159 -2.50 -9.53 -1.81
N LYS A 160 -1.31 -9.97 -1.36
CA LYS A 160 -0.89 -11.38 -1.45
C LYS A 160 -1.80 -12.27 -0.59
N GLU A 161 -2.32 -13.34 -1.18
CA GLU A 161 -3.24 -14.28 -0.51
C GLU A 161 -2.49 -15.24 0.42
N LYS A 162 -1.42 -15.89 -0.08
CA LYS A 162 -0.55 -16.77 0.74
C LYS A 162 0.33 -15.91 1.66
N ARG A 163 0.29 -16.18 2.93
CA ARG A 163 1.09 -15.54 3.97
C ARG A 163 1.56 -16.56 4.98
N ILE A 164 2.72 -16.31 5.56
CA ILE A 164 3.23 -17.09 6.67
C ILE A 164 2.37 -16.85 7.93
N PRO A 165 1.98 -17.89 8.69
CA PRO A 165 2.28 -19.33 8.50
C PRO A 165 1.46 -19.95 7.37
N THR A 166 2.04 -20.92 6.65
CA THR A 166 1.37 -21.68 5.59
C THR A 166 0.88 -23.07 6.05
N PHE A 167 1.40 -23.54 7.19
CA PHE A 167 1.02 -24.80 7.84
C PHE A 167 1.15 -24.68 9.38
N ASN A 168 0.63 -25.64 10.10
CA ASN A 168 0.73 -25.67 11.57
C ASN A 168 2.18 -25.97 11.99
N GLY A 169 2.76 -25.15 12.86
CA GLY A 169 4.18 -25.24 13.25
C GLY A 169 5.15 -24.47 12.35
N ASP A 170 4.67 -23.71 11.37
CA ASP A 170 5.50 -22.79 10.58
C ASP A 170 5.98 -21.62 11.44
N ASP A 171 7.24 -21.67 11.85
CA ASP A 171 7.89 -20.70 12.75
C ASP A 171 8.62 -19.57 12.00
N ARG A 172 8.42 -19.46 10.69
CA ARG A 172 9.01 -18.39 9.87
C ARG A 172 8.43 -17.03 10.23
N ALA A 173 9.25 -16.00 10.11
CA ALA A 173 8.80 -14.61 10.25
C ALA A 173 7.79 -14.25 9.16
N LYS A 174 6.70 -13.57 9.56
CA LYS A 174 5.69 -13.08 8.60
C LYS A 174 6.31 -12.07 7.64
N GLU A 175 5.80 -12.06 6.41
CA GLU A 175 6.13 -11.01 5.46
C GLU A 175 5.79 -9.64 6.05
N PHE A 176 6.57 -8.64 5.71
CA PHE A 176 6.42 -7.30 6.26
C PHE A 176 6.75 -6.20 5.24
N SER A 177 6.31 -5.00 5.53
CA SER A 177 6.79 -3.80 4.84
C SER A 177 7.33 -2.78 5.84
N VAL A 178 8.39 -2.07 5.43
CA VAL A 178 8.96 -0.95 6.16
C VAL A 178 9.20 0.21 5.19
N MET A 179 9.02 1.43 5.68
CA MET A 179 9.11 2.59 4.81
C MET A 179 9.60 3.83 5.56
N SER A 180 10.20 4.75 4.83
CA SER A 180 10.55 6.07 5.35
C SER A 180 9.30 6.89 5.70
N LYS A 181 9.40 7.68 6.75
CA LYS A 181 8.37 8.66 7.08
C LYS A 181 8.29 9.73 5.99
N GLY A 182 7.09 10.21 5.69
CA GLY A 182 6.88 11.33 4.79
C GLY A 182 6.94 11.01 3.29
N LEU A 183 7.05 9.75 2.86
CA LEU A 183 6.99 9.39 1.44
C LEU A 183 5.78 10.04 0.76
N GLY A 184 6.03 10.77 -0.35
CA GLY A 184 5.01 11.47 -1.11
C GLY A 184 4.41 12.70 -0.42
N ALA A 185 5.03 13.22 0.66
CA ALA A 185 4.55 14.43 1.34
C ALA A 185 4.58 15.67 0.44
N ASN A 186 5.45 15.68 -0.56
CA ASN A 186 5.61 16.73 -1.56
C ASN A 186 4.36 17.01 -2.40
N TYR A 187 3.42 16.08 -2.47
CA TYR A 187 2.12 16.32 -3.07
C TYR A 187 1.36 17.47 -2.37
N LEU A 188 1.51 17.58 -1.06
CA LEU A 188 0.86 18.61 -0.24
C LEU A 188 1.65 19.95 -0.26
N ASN A 189 1.78 20.55 -1.43
CA ASN A 189 2.26 21.93 -1.58
C ASN A 189 1.09 22.92 -1.46
N GLU A 190 1.37 24.20 -1.37
CA GLU A 190 0.36 25.26 -1.19
C GLU A 190 -0.74 25.22 -2.24
N ARG A 191 -0.39 24.97 -3.51
CA ARG A 191 -1.34 24.90 -4.62
C ARG A 191 -2.34 23.75 -4.43
N THR A 192 -1.84 22.56 -4.11
CA THR A 192 -2.70 21.37 -3.92
C THR A 192 -3.52 21.49 -2.64
N ILE A 193 -2.96 22.03 -1.56
CA ILE A 193 -3.69 22.27 -0.32
C ILE A 193 -4.84 23.27 -0.57
N LYS A 194 -4.57 24.42 -1.20
CA LYS A 194 -5.60 25.41 -1.55
C LYS A 194 -6.69 24.82 -2.44
N TRP A 195 -6.30 23.99 -3.41
CA TRP A 195 -7.24 23.34 -4.30
C TRP A 195 -8.20 22.39 -3.57
N HIS A 196 -7.69 21.53 -2.69
CA HIS A 196 -8.52 20.64 -1.88
C HIS A 196 -9.41 21.38 -0.89
N LYS A 197 -8.88 22.45 -0.27
CA LYS A 197 -9.60 23.24 0.75
C LYS A 197 -10.76 24.07 0.19
N ARG A 198 -10.75 24.42 -1.07
CA ARG A 198 -11.85 25.20 -1.69
C ARG A 198 -13.18 24.45 -1.70
N GLN A 199 -13.16 23.11 -1.84
CA GLN A 199 -14.34 22.26 -1.92
C GLN A 199 -14.02 20.91 -1.26
N ILE A 200 -14.01 20.90 0.06
CA ILE A 200 -13.49 19.78 0.84
C ILE A 200 -14.26 18.46 0.61
N GLU A 201 -15.56 18.55 0.38
CA GLU A 201 -16.44 17.42 0.16
C GLU A 201 -16.26 16.84 -1.26
N GLU A 202 -16.24 17.71 -2.26
CA GLU A 202 -16.13 17.32 -3.66
C GLU A 202 -14.71 16.95 -4.09
N ARG A 203 -13.69 17.59 -3.49
CA ARG A 203 -12.27 17.41 -3.86
C ARG A 203 -11.50 16.48 -2.93
N CYS A 204 -12.17 15.64 -2.16
CA CYS A 204 -11.53 14.61 -1.34
C CYS A 204 -11.10 13.38 -2.16
N TYR A 205 -10.36 13.61 -3.24
CA TYR A 205 -9.81 12.56 -4.11
C TYR A 205 -8.42 12.97 -4.64
N LEU A 206 -7.67 12.01 -5.17
CA LEU A 206 -6.43 12.28 -5.91
C LEU A 206 -6.75 12.44 -7.39
N PRO A 207 -6.42 13.59 -8.01
CA PRO A 207 -6.50 13.73 -9.45
C PRO A 207 -5.36 12.90 -10.09
N LEU A 208 -5.72 12.04 -11.01
CA LEU A 208 -4.80 11.26 -11.83
C LEU A 208 -4.74 11.83 -13.24
N LYS A 209 -3.80 11.31 -14.05
CA LYS A 209 -3.75 11.61 -15.49
C LYS A 209 -5.08 11.26 -16.16
N ASP A 210 -5.39 11.90 -17.26
CA ASP A 210 -6.62 11.70 -18.06
C ASP A 210 -7.91 11.98 -17.27
N GLY A 211 -7.90 12.90 -16.31
CA GLY A 211 -9.07 13.25 -15.52
C GLY A 211 -9.58 12.17 -14.57
N LYS A 212 -8.88 11.04 -14.48
CA LYS A 212 -9.27 9.96 -13.55
C LYS A 212 -9.10 10.40 -12.10
N LYS A 213 -9.94 9.82 -11.23
CA LYS A 213 -9.95 10.11 -9.80
C LYS A 213 -9.61 8.84 -9.00
N ALA A 214 -8.68 8.95 -8.04
CA ALA A 214 -8.41 7.89 -7.08
C ALA A 214 -8.83 8.32 -5.66
N SER A 215 -9.12 7.34 -4.81
CA SER A 215 -9.48 7.63 -3.42
C SER A 215 -8.32 8.29 -2.68
N MET A 216 -8.60 9.37 -1.96
CA MET A 216 -7.64 10.05 -1.11
C MET A 216 -7.09 9.12 -0.03
N PRO A 217 -5.77 8.87 0.05
CA PRO A 217 -5.17 8.09 1.12
C PRO A 217 -5.37 8.73 2.50
N ARG A 218 -5.51 7.90 3.53
CA ARG A 218 -5.62 8.39 4.91
C ARG A 218 -4.48 9.34 5.28
N TYR A 219 -3.25 9.03 4.85
CA TYR A 219 -2.08 9.87 5.07
C TYR A 219 -2.28 11.34 4.67
N TYR A 220 -2.90 11.59 3.51
CA TYR A 220 -3.19 12.95 3.07
C TYR A 220 -4.43 13.52 3.74
N LYS A 221 -5.47 12.70 4.00
CA LYS A 221 -6.66 13.14 4.74
C LYS A 221 -6.30 13.68 6.11
N ASP A 222 -5.44 12.98 6.84
CA ASP A 222 -5.02 13.35 8.19
C ASP A 222 -4.17 14.64 8.22
N LYS A 223 -3.48 14.96 7.10
CA LYS A 223 -2.69 16.20 6.96
C LYS A 223 -3.50 17.37 6.43
N LEU A 224 -4.48 17.10 5.57
CA LEU A 224 -5.29 18.13 4.91
C LEU A 224 -6.46 18.60 5.78
N TYR A 225 -7.13 17.69 6.46
CA TYR A 225 -8.45 17.95 7.03
C TYR A 225 -8.45 17.78 8.56
N LYS A 226 -9.06 18.77 9.23
CA LYS A 226 -9.41 18.69 10.66
C LYS A 226 -10.57 17.71 10.86
N ASP A 227 -10.81 17.31 12.09
CA ASP A 227 -11.82 16.25 12.38
C ASP A 227 -13.23 16.66 11.95
N GLY A 228 -13.65 17.91 12.17
CA GLY A 228 -14.93 18.42 11.68
C GLY A 228 -15.05 18.41 10.15
N GLU A 229 -13.96 18.70 9.42
CA GLU A 229 -13.94 18.61 7.95
C GLU A 229 -14.00 17.15 7.48
N LYS A 230 -13.29 16.24 8.16
CA LYS A 230 -13.36 14.79 7.88
C LYS A 230 -14.78 14.25 8.09
N PHE A 231 -15.46 14.75 9.14
CA PHE A 231 -16.85 14.42 9.39
C PHE A 231 -17.76 14.86 8.24
N ARG A 232 -17.69 16.13 7.83
CA ARG A 232 -18.47 16.67 6.70
C ARG A 232 -18.22 15.86 5.41
N ILE A 233 -16.96 15.55 5.10
CA ILE A 233 -16.59 14.69 3.96
C ILE A 233 -17.25 13.31 4.09
N SER A 234 -17.29 12.73 5.30
CA SER A 234 -17.89 11.42 5.53
C SER A 234 -19.39 11.43 5.28
N VAL A 235 -20.09 12.43 5.80
CA VAL A 235 -21.54 12.62 5.59
C VAL A 235 -21.87 12.82 4.11
N HIS A 236 -21.12 13.69 3.43
CA HIS A 236 -21.29 13.90 1.98
C HIS A 236 -21.09 12.60 1.18
N MET A 237 -20.01 11.86 1.48
CA MET A 237 -19.73 10.57 0.81
C MET A 237 -20.79 9.51 1.09
N GLN A 238 -21.41 9.54 2.26
CA GLN A 238 -22.54 8.66 2.59
C GLN A 238 -23.75 9.03 1.75
N LYS A 239 -24.14 10.31 1.71
CA LYS A 239 -25.24 10.81 0.89
C LYS A 239 -25.09 10.43 -0.59
N VAL A 240 -23.94 10.73 -1.19
CA VAL A 240 -23.61 10.32 -2.59
C VAL A 240 -23.73 8.81 -2.77
N SER A 241 -23.46 8.07 -1.72
CA SER A 241 -23.53 6.61 -1.69
C SER A 241 -24.97 6.10 -1.66
N GLU A 242 -25.82 6.73 -0.89
CA GLU A 242 -27.25 6.42 -0.80
C GLU A 242 -27.96 6.79 -2.10
N GLU A 243 -27.77 8.00 -2.60
CA GLU A 243 -28.30 8.44 -3.90
C GLU A 243 -27.95 7.49 -5.06
N TRP A 244 -26.71 6.97 -5.05
CA TRP A 244 -26.32 5.98 -6.06
C TRP A 244 -27.06 4.65 -5.88
N ALA A 245 -27.32 4.20 -4.65
CA ALA A 245 -28.06 2.98 -4.37
C ALA A 245 -29.52 3.13 -4.79
N ASP A 246 -30.15 4.25 -4.44
CA ASP A 246 -31.53 4.55 -4.77
C ASP A 246 -31.74 4.63 -6.28
N ASN A 247 -30.87 5.35 -7.00
CA ASN A 247 -30.90 5.40 -8.46
C ASN A 247 -30.75 4.02 -9.12
N LEU A 248 -29.92 3.15 -8.54
CA LEU A 248 -29.75 1.80 -9.05
C LEU A 248 -30.96 0.94 -8.75
N ILE A 249 -31.53 1.03 -7.54
CA ILE A 249 -32.77 0.33 -7.16
C ILE A 249 -33.90 0.74 -8.08
N GLN A 250 -34.08 2.04 -8.32
CA GLN A 250 -35.10 2.55 -9.26
C GLN A 250 -34.91 2.00 -10.68
N SER A 251 -33.65 1.79 -11.12
CA SER A 251 -33.40 1.34 -12.50
C SER A 251 -33.57 -0.17 -12.71
N ILE A 252 -33.38 -1.01 -11.67
CA ILE A 252 -33.36 -2.47 -11.82
C ILE A 252 -34.30 -3.22 -10.88
N GLY A 253 -34.97 -2.53 -9.96
CA GLY A 253 -35.78 -3.11 -8.89
C GLY A 253 -34.96 -3.58 -7.69
N GLU A 254 -35.58 -3.65 -6.52
CA GLU A 254 -34.94 -3.99 -5.25
C GLU A 254 -34.43 -5.43 -5.22
N ASP A 255 -35.19 -6.37 -5.77
CA ASP A 255 -34.81 -7.80 -5.83
C ASP A 255 -33.53 -8.02 -6.66
N ASN A 256 -33.39 -7.30 -7.76
CA ASN A 256 -32.21 -7.38 -8.63
C ASN A 256 -31.00 -6.62 -8.06
N PHE A 257 -31.24 -5.64 -7.19
CA PHE A 257 -30.16 -4.85 -6.58
C PHE A 257 -29.21 -5.70 -5.75
N ASN A 258 -29.74 -6.56 -4.87
CA ASN A 258 -28.95 -7.44 -4.00
C ASN A 258 -28.17 -8.46 -4.84
N GLY A 259 -28.79 -9.04 -5.88
CA GLY A 259 -28.13 -9.94 -6.82
C GLY A 259 -26.95 -9.28 -7.55
N LYS A 260 -27.13 -8.10 -8.10
CA LYS A 260 -26.08 -7.31 -8.77
C LYS A 260 -24.97 -6.88 -7.82
N LEU A 261 -25.30 -6.56 -6.56
CA LEU A 261 -24.30 -6.22 -5.54
C LEU A 261 -23.46 -7.44 -5.18
N ALA A 262 -24.09 -8.61 -4.98
CA ALA A 262 -23.40 -9.88 -4.72
C ALA A 262 -22.48 -10.27 -5.90
N GLU A 263 -22.99 -10.22 -7.13
CA GLU A 263 -22.19 -10.48 -8.34
C GLU A 263 -20.97 -9.54 -8.44
N ARG A 264 -21.18 -8.25 -8.18
CA ARG A 264 -20.09 -7.28 -8.13
C ARG A 264 -19.02 -7.66 -7.08
N HIS A 265 -19.44 -8.08 -5.88
CA HIS A 265 -18.51 -8.53 -4.84
C HIS A 265 -17.72 -9.76 -5.29
N ILE A 266 -18.39 -10.76 -5.85
CA ILE A 266 -17.75 -11.98 -6.40
C ILE A 266 -16.73 -11.60 -7.48
N ASN A 267 -17.11 -10.72 -8.41
CA ASN A 267 -16.21 -10.27 -9.48
C ASN A 267 -14.98 -9.52 -8.93
N GLU A 268 -15.11 -8.80 -7.84
CA GLU A 268 -13.97 -8.15 -7.18
C GLU A 268 -12.97 -9.18 -6.61
N PHE A 269 -13.45 -10.24 -5.96
CA PHE A 269 -12.59 -11.34 -5.48
C PHE A 269 -11.95 -12.09 -6.65
N ARG A 270 -12.72 -12.42 -7.71
CA ARG A 270 -12.20 -13.07 -8.92
C ARG A 270 -11.10 -12.25 -9.59
N ARG A 271 -11.28 -10.94 -9.72
CA ARG A 271 -10.26 -10.02 -10.27
C ARG A 271 -8.98 -10.00 -9.42
N MET A 272 -9.11 -10.02 -8.10
CA MET A 272 -7.94 -10.08 -7.21
C MET A 272 -7.18 -11.38 -7.37
N ALA A 273 -7.86 -12.53 -7.36
CA ALA A 273 -7.28 -13.85 -7.57
C ALA A 273 -6.60 -13.98 -8.95
N LYS A 274 -7.24 -13.50 -10.02
CA LYS A 274 -6.66 -13.50 -11.38
C LYS A 274 -5.37 -12.67 -11.45
N LYS A 275 -5.36 -11.48 -10.86
CA LYS A 275 -4.15 -10.63 -10.80
C LYS A 275 -3.03 -11.26 -9.98
N SER A 276 -3.36 -11.97 -8.89
CA SER A 276 -2.39 -12.72 -8.11
C SER A 276 -1.71 -13.79 -8.97
N LYS A 277 -2.48 -14.59 -9.72
CA LYS A 277 -1.96 -15.65 -10.62
C LYS A 277 -1.15 -15.10 -11.81
N GLN A 278 -1.59 -14.04 -12.45
CA GLN A 278 -0.86 -13.45 -13.60
C GLN A 278 0.52 -12.89 -13.21
N ARG A 279 0.64 -12.33 -12.02
CA ARG A 279 1.90 -11.79 -11.50
C ARG A 279 2.86 -12.86 -10.96
N GLN A 280 2.44 -14.11 -10.87
CA GLN A 280 3.31 -15.26 -10.57
C GLN A 280 4.08 -15.76 -11.79
N LYS A 281 3.75 -15.27 -13.00
CA LYS A 281 4.38 -15.70 -14.27
C LYS A 281 5.45 -14.74 -14.79
N LEU A 282 5.70 -13.63 -14.08
CA LEU A 282 6.78 -12.66 -14.33
C LEU A 282 7.90 -12.85 -13.31
#